data_61676ad759ec97e3e0874869dbc3d547
#
_entry.id   61676ad759ec97e3e0874869dbc3d547
#
_cell.length_a   1.000
_cell.length_b   1.000
_cell.length_c   1.000
_cell.angle_alpha   90.00
_cell.angle_beta   90.00
_cell.angle_gamma   90.00
#
_symmetry.space_group_name_H-M   'P 1'
#
loop_
_entity.id
_entity.type
_entity.pdbx_description
1 polymer ?
#
loop_
_entity_poly.entity_id
_entity_poly.type
_entity_poly.pdbx_seq_one_letter_code
_entity_poly.pdbx_strand_id
1 'polypeptide(L)'
;GISEGKIQDLSDLIEKTNPDVIVFDEVLKPSQHYNLASALKMEILDREALILQIFEKRSSSTESKLQIQLAQARYEMSRAKEKVKLSRRGEQPGFMGLGTFEVDVYYNEIKRRMINIKSKLVKSGKQRELHRQARKRLGFKIISLAGYTSAGKTTLFNRLTGEQKEENSALFTTLSTTIRKVMIGKETALISDTVGFINKLPAYMIEAFKSTLEELLYADIILVLIDANDGLYQLEKKFKNCFRILNEIGVEPNKMIFVLNKSES
;
A
#
# COMPACT_ATOMS: atom_id res chain seq x y z
N GLY A 1 -19.16 -17.24 -6.33
CA GLY A 1 -18.10 -18.27 -6.33
C GLY A 1 -17.66 -18.58 -7.74
N ILE A 2 -16.49 -19.14 -7.89
CA ILE A 2 -16.02 -19.66 -9.18
C ILE A 2 -16.77 -20.98 -9.44
N SER A 3 -17.32 -21.16 -10.65
CA SER A 3 -18.01 -22.39 -11.04
C SER A 3 -17.02 -23.56 -11.22
N GLU A 4 -17.50 -24.80 -11.09
CA GLU A 4 -16.68 -26.02 -11.30
C GLU A 4 -16.03 -26.05 -12.69
N GLY A 5 -16.77 -25.68 -13.75
CA GLY A 5 -16.20 -25.58 -15.10
C GLY A 5 -15.02 -24.61 -15.20
N LYS A 6 -15.07 -23.47 -14.49
CA LYS A 6 -13.97 -22.52 -14.48
C LYS A 6 -12.76 -23.01 -13.65
N ILE A 7 -13.00 -23.89 -12.67
CA ILE A 7 -11.89 -24.54 -11.95
C ILE A 7 -11.17 -25.52 -12.87
N GLN A 8 -11.91 -26.25 -13.72
CA GLN A 8 -11.33 -27.15 -14.71
C GLN A 8 -10.51 -26.39 -15.74
N ASP A 9 -11.06 -25.30 -16.31
CA ASP A 9 -10.33 -24.43 -17.25
C ASP A 9 -9.01 -23.90 -16.64
N LEU A 10 -9.03 -23.54 -15.36
CA LEU A 10 -7.83 -23.11 -14.63
C LEU A 10 -6.84 -24.27 -14.44
N SER A 11 -7.30 -25.49 -14.13
CA SER A 11 -6.43 -26.66 -14.00
C SER A 11 -5.72 -26.97 -15.32
N ASP A 12 -6.45 -26.95 -16.44
CA ASP A 12 -5.89 -27.17 -17.77
C ASP A 12 -4.86 -26.08 -18.15
N LEU A 13 -5.10 -24.84 -17.73
CA LEU A 13 -4.17 -23.73 -17.94
C LEU A 13 -2.90 -23.88 -17.09
N ILE A 14 -3.03 -24.31 -15.83
CA ILE A 14 -1.91 -24.59 -14.92
C ILE A 14 -1.00 -25.66 -15.49
N GLU A 15 -1.58 -26.75 -15.99
CA GLU A 15 -0.80 -27.84 -16.62
C GLU A 15 -0.03 -27.35 -17.86
N LYS A 16 -0.61 -26.45 -18.65
CA LYS A 16 0.02 -25.88 -19.85
C LYS A 16 1.10 -24.86 -19.56
N THR A 17 0.94 -24.04 -18.51
CA THR A 17 1.81 -22.88 -18.25
C THR A 17 2.79 -23.11 -17.11
N ASN A 18 2.55 -24.12 -16.27
CA ASN A 18 3.32 -24.46 -15.06
C ASN A 18 3.71 -23.21 -14.23
N PRO A 19 2.73 -22.42 -13.77
CA PRO A 19 3.02 -21.20 -13.01
C PRO A 19 3.49 -21.53 -11.59
N ASP A 20 4.27 -20.63 -10.97
CA ASP A 20 4.67 -20.76 -9.57
C ASP A 20 3.54 -20.41 -8.59
N VAL A 21 2.63 -19.49 -8.99
CA VAL A 21 1.57 -18.93 -8.14
C VAL A 21 0.38 -18.48 -8.97
N ILE A 22 -0.81 -18.55 -8.37
CA ILE A 22 -2.05 -18.04 -8.98
C ILE A 22 -2.48 -16.79 -8.22
N VAL A 23 -2.72 -15.70 -8.96
CA VAL A 23 -3.14 -14.43 -8.39
C VAL A 23 -4.57 -14.11 -8.79
N PHE A 24 -5.39 -13.79 -7.79
CA PHE A 24 -6.75 -13.27 -7.99
C PHE A 24 -6.77 -11.75 -7.78
N ASP A 25 -7.26 -11.00 -8.78
CA ASP A 25 -7.39 -9.53 -8.70
C ASP A 25 -8.57 -9.07 -7.80
N GLU A 26 -9.01 -9.93 -6.89
CA GLU A 26 -10.04 -9.63 -5.91
C GLU A 26 -9.65 -10.17 -4.54
N VAL A 27 -10.32 -9.67 -3.50
CA VAL A 27 -10.16 -10.18 -2.13
C VAL A 27 -10.89 -11.50 -2.00
N LEU A 28 -10.19 -12.55 -1.61
CA LEU A 28 -10.76 -13.87 -1.39
C LEU A 28 -11.18 -14.03 0.08
N LYS A 29 -12.38 -14.55 0.31
CA LYS A 29 -12.75 -15.03 1.66
C LYS A 29 -11.87 -16.22 2.04
N PRO A 30 -11.59 -16.45 3.34
CA PRO A 30 -10.78 -17.59 3.79
C PRO A 30 -11.27 -18.94 3.26
N SER A 31 -12.59 -19.17 3.22
CA SER A 31 -13.18 -20.39 2.64
C SER A 31 -12.92 -20.51 1.14
N GLN A 32 -13.05 -19.43 0.38
CA GLN A 32 -12.76 -19.42 -1.05
C GLN A 32 -11.27 -19.70 -1.32
N HIS A 33 -10.40 -19.06 -0.56
CA HIS A 33 -8.95 -19.28 -0.66
C HIS A 33 -8.60 -20.75 -0.40
N TYR A 34 -9.13 -21.34 0.69
CA TYR A 34 -8.90 -22.72 1.03
C TYR A 34 -9.38 -23.68 -0.06
N ASN A 35 -10.64 -23.49 -0.53
CA ASN A 35 -11.21 -24.35 -1.56
C ASN A 35 -10.42 -24.28 -2.89
N LEU A 36 -9.99 -23.09 -3.30
CA LEU A 36 -9.17 -22.90 -4.49
C LEU A 36 -7.79 -23.54 -4.35
N ALA A 37 -7.11 -23.31 -3.23
CA ALA A 37 -5.79 -23.91 -2.97
C ALA A 37 -5.87 -25.46 -2.93
N SER A 38 -6.95 -26.00 -2.34
CA SER A 38 -7.17 -27.45 -2.28
C SER A 38 -7.50 -28.05 -3.64
N ALA A 39 -8.33 -27.36 -4.45
CA ALA A 39 -8.73 -27.83 -5.77
C ALA A 39 -7.59 -27.75 -6.79
N LEU A 40 -6.85 -26.64 -6.79
CA LEU A 40 -5.80 -26.38 -7.79
C LEU A 40 -4.41 -26.86 -7.35
N LYS A 41 -4.25 -27.26 -6.07
CA LYS A 41 -2.97 -27.72 -5.47
C LYS A 41 -1.81 -26.74 -5.69
N MET A 42 -2.12 -25.45 -5.71
CA MET A 42 -1.19 -24.36 -5.98
C MET A 42 -1.27 -23.30 -4.89
N GLU A 43 -0.19 -22.50 -4.77
CA GLU A 43 -0.24 -21.31 -3.95
C GLU A 43 -1.22 -20.27 -4.57
N ILE A 44 -2.13 -19.80 -3.75
CA ILE A 44 -3.13 -18.82 -4.15
C ILE A 44 -2.84 -17.50 -3.43
N LEU A 45 -2.66 -16.45 -4.19
CA LEU A 45 -2.62 -15.08 -3.64
C LEU A 45 -3.87 -14.32 -4.07
N ASP A 46 -4.45 -13.59 -3.15
CA ASP A 46 -5.42 -12.58 -3.51
C ASP A 46 -4.72 -11.22 -3.74
N ARG A 47 -5.47 -10.25 -4.24
CA ARG A 47 -4.96 -8.91 -4.52
C ARG A 47 -4.28 -8.27 -3.31
N GLU A 48 -4.83 -8.42 -2.11
CA GLU A 48 -4.27 -7.82 -0.89
C GLU A 48 -2.96 -8.49 -0.48
N ALA A 49 -2.90 -9.81 -0.53
CA ALA A 49 -1.68 -10.57 -0.24
C ALA A 49 -0.55 -10.19 -1.21
N LEU A 50 -0.84 -10.10 -2.51
CA LEU A 50 0.14 -9.68 -3.51
C LEU A 50 0.67 -8.27 -3.25
N ILE A 51 -0.21 -7.30 -2.95
CA ILE A 51 0.20 -5.93 -2.62
C ILE A 51 1.12 -5.91 -1.40
N LEU A 52 0.79 -6.68 -0.34
CA LEU A 52 1.62 -6.78 0.86
C LEU A 52 3.00 -7.38 0.57
N GLN A 53 3.09 -8.40 -0.28
CA GLN A 53 4.37 -8.97 -0.70
C GLN A 53 5.22 -7.97 -1.52
N ILE A 54 4.60 -7.21 -2.43
CA ILE A 54 5.28 -6.15 -3.19
C ILE A 54 5.84 -5.10 -2.24
N PHE A 55 5.03 -4.67 -1.27
CA PHE A 55 5.46 -3.71 -0.27
C PHE A 55 6.61 -4.22 0.60
N GLU A 56 6.57 -5.48 1.01
CA GLU A 56 7.62 -6.10 1.80
C GLU A 56 8.96 -6.07 1.06
N LYS A 57 8.97 -6.46 -0.21
CA LYS A 57 10.16 -6.42 -1.07
C LYS A 57 10.70 -5.00 -1.29
N ARG A 58 9.83 -3.97 -1.25
CA ARG A 58 10.20 -2.57 -1.50
C ARG A 58 10.53 -1.79 -0.22
N SER A 59 10.27 -2.35 0.95
CA SER A 59 10.51 -1.67 2.22
C SER A 59 12.00 -1.63 2.56
N SER A 60 12.56 -0.43 2.62
CA SER A 60 13.97 -0.22 2.97
C SER A 60 14.16 0.30 4.41
N SER A 61 13.22 1.10 4.92
CA SER A 61 13.33 1.67 6.26
C SER A 61 12.73 0.79 7.35
N THR A 62 13.23 0.90 8.58
CA THR A 62 12.66 0.21 9.74
C THR A 62 11.20 0.55 9.94
N GLU A 63 10.82 1.80 9.71
CA GLU A 63 9.44 2.25 9.86
C GLU A 63 8.52 1.64 8.80
N SER A 64 8.91 1.66 7.51
CA SER A 64 8.12 1.05 6.45
C SER A 64 7.95 -0.45 6.67
N LYS A 65 8.98 -1.16 7.14
CA LYS A 65 8.88 -2.57 7.53
C LYS A 65 7.86 -2.80 8.64
N LEU A 66 7.87 -1.97 9.69
CA LEU A 66 6.88 -2.05 10.77
C LEU A 66 5.45 -1.76 10.28
N GLN A 67 5.28 -0.81 9.35
CA GLN A 67 3.97 -0.51 8.76
C GLN A 67 3.44 -1.70 7.95
N ILE A 68 4.29 -2.34 7.16
CA ILE A 68 3.90 -3.53 6.39
C ILE A 68 3.57 -4.69 7.33
N GLN A 69 4.39 -4.94 8.35
CA GLN A 69 4.09 -5.96 9.35
C GLN A 69 2.75 -5.69 10.05
N LEU A 70 2.40 -4.43 10.30
CA LEU A 70 1.09 -4.08 10.85
C LEU A 70 -0.03 -4.38 9.86
N ALA A 71 0.15 -4.07 8.59
CA ALA A 71 -0.83 -4.36 7.53
C ALA A 71 -1.01 -5.87 7.34
N GLN A 72 0.10 -6.64 7.30
CA GLN A 72 0.08 -8.10 7.26
C GLN A 72 -0.68 -8.69 8.46
N ALA A 73 -0.35 -8.23 9.68
CA ALA A 73 -1.04 -8.70 10.88
C ALA A 73 -2.55 -8.38 10.87
N ARG A 74 -2.96 -7.26 10.28
CA ARG A 74 -4.39 -6.93 10.11
C ARG A 74 -5.08 -7.81 9.07
N TYR A 75 -4.40 -8.07 7.96
CA TYR A 75 -4.87 -9.01 6.95
C TYR A 75 -5.06 -10.41 7.54
N GLU A 76 -4.06 -10.93 8.27
CA GLU A 76 -4.14 -12.20 8.99
C GLU A 76 -5.27 -12.21 10.05
N MET A 77 -5.42 -11.12 10.81
CA MET A 77 -6.45 -10.97 11.83
C MET A 77 -7.87 -11.03 11.24
N SER A 78 -8.12 -10.40 10.09
CA SER A 78 -9.42 -10.43 9.43
C SER A 78 -9.78 -11.86 9.01
N ARG A 79 -8.80 -12.60 8.50
CA ARG A 79 -8.96 -14.01 8.08
C ARG A 79 -9.11 -14.96 9.27
N ALA A 80 -8.36 -14.73 10.36
CA ALA A 80 -8.48 -15.52 11.58
C ALA A 80 -9.88 -15.38 12.20
N LYS A 81 -10.45 -14.17 12.25
CA LYS A 81 -11.83 -13.94 12.75
C LYS A 81 -12.87 -14.75 11.99
N GLU A 82 -12.77 -14.78 10.66
CA GLU A 82 -13.72 -15.54 9.83
C GLU A 82 -13.56 -17.04 10.05
N LYS A 83 -12.33 -17.53 10.17
CA LYS A 83 -12.04 -18.93 10.47
C LYS A 83 -12.57 -19.38 11.84
N VAL A 84 -12.38 -18.54 12.88
CA VAL A 84 -13.00 -18.79 14.21
C VAL A 84 -14.51 -18.89 14.09
N LYS A 85 -15.14 -17.98 13.32
CA LYS A 85 -16.59 -17.98 13.13
C LYS A 85 -17.08 -19.24 12.42
N LEU A 86 -16.38 -19.71 11.39
CA LEU A 86 -16.72 -20.92 10.64
C LEU A 86 -16.49 -22.19 11.49
N SER A 87 -15.41 -22.27 12.24
CA SER A 87 -15.11 -23.37 13.15
C SER A 87 -16.17 -23.52 14.25
N ARG A 88 -16.64 -22.41 14.83
CA ARG A 88 -17.73 -22.40 15.84
C ARG A 88 -19.09 -22.82 15.28
N ARG A 89 -19.32 -22.66 13.98
CA ARG A 89 -20.58 -23.08 13.31
C ARG A 89 -20.58 -24.54 12.88
N GLY A 90 -19.48 -25.26 13.06
CA GLY A 90 -19.33 -26.64 12.60
C GLY A 90 -19.24 -26.79 11.07
N GLU A 91 -19.14 -25.68 10.33
CA GLU A 91 -19.13 -25.66 8.85
C GLU A 91 -17.78 -26.03 8.25
N GLN A 92 -16.72 -26.03 9.07
CA GLN A 92 -15.36 -26.49 8.66
C GLN A 92 -14.64 -27.13 9.86
N PRO A 93 -13.92 -28.26 9.65
CA PRO A 93 -12.92 -28.73 10.60
C PRO A 93 -11.88 -27.62 10.79
N GLY A 94 -11.32 -27.51 11.99
CA GLY A 94 -10.41 -26.44 12.38
C GLY A 94 -9.31 -26.15 11.36
N PHE A 95 -8.67 -25.02 11.50
CA PHE A 95 -7.60 -24.54 10.60
C PHE A 95 -6.43 -25.53 10.54
N MET A 96 -6.14 -26.14 9.39
CA MET A 96 -5.12 -27.21 9.24
C MET A 96 -5.24 -28.36 10.28
N GLY A 97 -6.47 -28.69 10.73
CA GLY A 97 -6.68 -29.67 11.80
C GLY A 97 -6.56 -29.11 13.22
N LEU A 98 -6.36 -27.79 13.36
CA LEU A 98 -6.31 -27.09 14.64
C LEU A 98 -7.70 -26.94 15.24
N GLY A 99 -7.88 -27.25 16.51
CA GLY A 99 -9.13 -27.05 17.24
C GLY A 99 -9.45 -25.57 17.50
N THR A 100 -10.67 -25.28 17.95
CA THR A 100 -11.14 -23.91 18.30
C THR A 100 -10.19 -23.20 19.28
N PHE A 101 -9.59 -23.92 20.21
CA PHE A 101 -8.64 -23.37 21.18
C PHE A 101 -7.37 -22.82 20.52
N GLU A 102 -6.80 -23.53 19.57
CA GLU A 102 -5.58 -23.12 18.87
C GLU A 102 -5.81 -21.90 17.97
N VAL A 103 -7.00 -21.77 17.36
CA VAL A 103 -7.39 -20.58 16.58
C VAL A 103 -7.52 -19.35 17.48
N ASP A 104 -8.06 -19.51 18.70
CA ASP A 104 -8.14 -18.41 19.67
C ASP A 104 -6.73 -17.99 20.17
N VAL A 105 -5.82 -18.94 20.39
CA VAL A 105 -4.42 -18.67 20.73
C VAL A 105 -3.75 -17.89 19.60
N TYR A 106 -3.85 -18.34 18.35
CA TYR A 106 -3.31 -17.68 17.18
C TYR A 106 -3.85 -16.24 17.03
N TYR A 107 -5.16 -16.05 17.20
CA TYR A 107 -5.77 -14.72 17.17
C TYR A 107 -5.19 -13.78 18.23
N ASN A 108 -5.00 -14.27 19.46
CA ASN A 108 -4.43 -13.49 20.55
C ASN A 108 -2.95 -13.16 20.29
N GLU A 109 -2.21 -14.05 19.69
CA GLU A 109 -0.81 -13.82 19.29
C GLU A 109 -0.72 -12.69 18.25
N ILE A 110 -1.53 -12.72 17.19
CA ILE A 110 -1.59 -11.64 16.21
C ILE A 110 -1.91 -10.31 16.90
N LYS A 111 -2.87 -10.29 17.82
CA LYS A 111 -3.25 -9.09 18.56
C LYS A 111 -2.10 -8.53 19.38
N ARG A 112 -1.34 -9.38 20.08
CA ARG A 112 -0.14 -8.97 20.84
C ARG A 112 0.93 -8.42 19.92
N ARG A 113 1.19 -9.09 18.78
CA ARG A 113 2.12 -8.64 17.74
C ARG A 113 1.75 -7.24 17.23
N MET A 114 0.46 -7.00 16.93
CA MET A 114 -0.03 -5.68 16.50
C MET A 114 0.18 -4.59 17.55
N ILE A 115 -0.05 -4.87 18.82
CA ILE A 115 0.17 -3.91 19.92
C ILE A 115 1.65 -3.53 20.01
N ASN A 116 2.54 -4.51 19.94
CA ASN A 116 3.99 -4.28 19.97
C ASN A 116 4.46 -3.44 18.76
N ILE A 117 4.00 -3.77 17.57
CA ILE A 117 4.31 -3.00 16.34
C ILE A 117 3.82 -1.56 16.47
N LYS A 118 2.58 -1.34 16.91
CA LYS A 118 2.03 0.01 17.15
C LYS A 118 2.85 0.82 18.14
N SER A 119 3.30 0.21 19.23
CA SER A 119 4.18 0.85 20.22
C SER A 119 5.50 1.33 19.60
N LYS A 120 6.11 0.49 18.73
CA LYS A 120 7.33 0.86 18.00
C LYS A 120 7.08 2.01 17.00
N LEU A 121 5.96 1.97 16.29
CA LEU A 121 5.57 3.03 15.35
C LEU A 121 5.32 4.38 16.05
N VAL A 122 4.73 4.38 17.25
CA VAL A 122 4.57 5.61 18.06
C VAL A 122 5.92 6.23 18.41
N LYS A 123 6.93 5.43 18.75
CA LYS A 123 8.29 5.93 19.03
C LYS A 123 8.92 6.56 17.75
N SER A 124 8.79 5.91 16.60
CA SER A 124 9.26 6.46 15.33
C SER A 124 8.53 7.77 14.97
N GLY A 125 7.23 7.86 15.25
CA GLY A 125 6.43 9.08 15.04
C GLY A 125 6.93 10.29 15.83
N LYS A 126 7.34 10.10 17.09
CA LYS A 126 7.93 11.18 17.90
C LYS A 126 9.23 11.71 17.29
N GLN A 127 10.07 10.84 16.79
CA GLN A 127 11.32 11.25 16.15
C GLN A 127 11.07 12.04 14.86
N ARG A 128 10.09 11.62 14.05
CA ARG A 128 9.66 12.39 12.85
C ARG A 128 9.16 13.77 13.20
N GLU A 129 8.37 13.90 14.25
CA GLU A 129 7.86 15.20 14.70
C GLU A 129 9.00 16.17 15.09
N LEU A 130 10.03 15.69 15.79
CA LEU A 130 11.22 16.49 16.08
C LEU A 130 11.93 16.99 14.81
N HIS A 131 12.08 16.09 13.83
CA HIS A 131 12.67 16.47 12.54
C HIS A 131 11.81 17.51 11.78
N ARG A 132 10.48 17.40 11.83
CA ARG A 132 9.56 18.37 11.24
C ARG A 132 9.69 19.74 11.89
N GLN A 133 9.70 19.78 13.21
CA GLN A 133 9.87 21.04 13.95
C GLN A 133 11.21 21.71 13.62
N ALA A 134 12.29 20.94 13.51
CA ALA A 134 13.58 21.46 13.08
C ALA A 134 13.52 22.07 11.67
N ARG A 135 12.90 21.37 10.70
CA ARG A 135 12.70 21.89 9.33
C ARG A 135 11.88 23.18 9.31
N LYS A 136 10.80 23.25 10.09
CA LYS A 136 9.95 24.44 10.22
C LYS A 136 10.70 25.63 10.81
N ARG A 137 11.53 25.41 11.84
CA ARG A 137 12.39 26.45 12.44
C ARG A 137 13.38 27.02 11.46
N LEU A 138 13.89 26.19 10.53
CA LEU A 138 14.80 26.62 9.47
C LEU A 138 14.09 27.34 8.31
N GLY A 139 12.76 27.48 8.36
CA GLY A 139 11.98 28.24 7.37
C GLY A 139 11.82 27.55 6.01
N PHE A 140 12.21 26.28 5.88
CA PHE A 140 12.07 25.59 4.60
C PHE A 140 10.61 25.33 4.23
N LYS A 141 10.25 25.68 2.99
CA LYS A 141 9.00 25.27 2.38
C LYS A 141 9.09 23.82 1.93
N ILE A 142 8.00 23.08 2.10
CA ILE A 142 7.91 21.65 1.79
C ILE A 142 6.95 21.44 0.63
N ILE A 143 7.45 20.85 -0.44
CA ILE A 143 6.68 20.40 -1.61
C ILE A 143 6.60 18.88 -1.59
N SER A 144 5.41 18.32 -1.54
CA SER A 144 5.23 16.87 -1.58
C SER A 144 4.66 16.40 -2.91
N LEU A 145 5.20 15.31 -3.43
CA LEU A 145 4.67 14.67 -4.64
C LEU A 145 3.62 13.64 -4.26
N ALA A 146 2.44 13.70 -4.86
CA ALA A 146 1.37 12.73 -4.71
C ALA A 146 0.89 12.26 -6.09
N GLY A 147 0.08 11.20 -6.12
CA GLY A 147 -0.50 10.67 -7.36
C GLY A 147 -0.36 9.15 -7.46
N TYR A 148 -0.93 8.60 -8.51
CA TYR A 148 -0.93 7.16 -8.72
C TYR A 148 0.48 6.59 -8.96
N THR A 149 0.62 5.26 -8.74
CA THR A 149 1.80 4.53 -9.20
C THR A 149 1.99 4.78 -10.69
N SER A 150 3.24 4.87 -11.12
CA SER A 150 3.64 5.15 -12.52
C SER A 150 3.22 6.51 -13.08
N ALA A 151 2.69 7.44 -12.29
CA ALA A 151 2.40 8.82 -12.75
C ALA A 151 3.66 9.69 -12.95
N GLY A 152 4.86 9.15 -12.67
CA GLY A 152 6.13 9.85 -12.87
C GLY A 152 6.63 10.65 -11.67
N LYS A 153 6.14 10.38 -10.44
CA LYS A 153 6.58 11.07 -9.22
C LYS A 153 8.09 10.95 -8.98
N THR A 154 8.61 9.72 -8.99
CA THR A 154 10.04 9.46 -8.74
C THR A 154 10.91 10.03 -9.85
N THR A 155 10.46 9.99 -11.09
CA THR A 155 11.14 10.61 -12.23
C THR A 155 11.24 12.13 -12.06
N LEU A 156 10.12 12.78 -11.70
CA LEU A 156 10.12 14.21 -11.41
C LEU A 156 11.03 14.55 -10.21
N PHE A 157 10.95 13.73 -9.14
CA PHE A 157 11.82 13.88 -7.98
C PHE A 157 13.30 13.81 -8.36
N ASN A 158 13.72 12.77 -9.10
CA ASN A 158 15.10 12.59 -9.57
C ASN A 158 15.56 13.78 -10.42
N ARG A 159 14.73 14.24 -11.33
CA ARG A 159 15.03 15.40 -12.20
C ARG A 159 15.27 16.68 -11.41
N LEU A 160 14.47 16.91 -10.37
CA LEU A 160 14.57 18.14 -9.57
C LEU A 160 15.71 18.09 -8.53
N THR A 161 16.07 16.89 -8.06
CA THR A 161 17.05 16.72 -6.97
C THR A 161 18.43 16.28 -7.44
N GLY A 162 18.55 15.83 -8.69
CA GLY A 162 19.77 15.19 -9.22
C GLY A 162 20.02 13.78 -8.67
N GLU A 163 19.03 13.17 -8.00
CA GLU A 163 19.12 11.80 -7.50
C GLU A 163 18.97 10.78 -8.64
N GLN A 164 19.49 9.59 -8.41
CA GLN A 164 19.35 8.45 -9.34
C GLN A 164 18.62 7.30 -8.65
N LYS A 165 17.42 7.56 -8.15
CA LYS A 165 16.57 6.47 -7.67
C LYS A 165 16.12 5.62 -8.85
N GLU A 166 15.97 4.31 -8.62
CA GLU A 166 15.42 3.42 -9.63
C GLU A 166 14.07 3.91 -10.15
N GLU A 167 14.05 4.23 -11.43
CA GLU A 167 12.85 4.58 -12.19
C GLU A 167 12.37 3.31 -12.89
N ASN A 168 11.67 2.46 -12.16
CA ASN A 168 11.09 1.25 -12.73
C ASN A 168 9.62 1.46 -13.05
N SER A 169 9.16 0.85 -14.14
CA SER A 169 7.72 0.68 -14.42
C SER A 169 7.00 -0.18 -13.35
N ALA A 170 7.76 -0.71 -12.40
CA ALA A 170 7.24 -1.52 -11.31
C ALA A 170 6.40 -0.69 -10.32
N LEU A 171 5.33 -1.27 -9.84
CA LEU A 171 4.45 -0.67 -8.83
C LEU A 171 5.22 -0.37 -7.53
N PHE A 172 4.95 0.80 -6.93
CA PHE A 172 5.47 1.20 -5.62
C PHE A 172 7.01 1.29 -5.55
N THR A 173 7.62 2.00 -6.47
CA THR A 173 9.08 2.27 -6.46
C THR A 173 9.51 3.01 -5.19
N THR A 174 8.66 3.87 -4.64
CA THR A 174 8.89 4.58 -3.39
C THR A 174 7.87 4.14 -2.34
N LEU A 175 8.35 3.55 -1.25
CA LEU A 175 7.52 3.17 -0.10
C LEU A 175 7.87 3.97 1.15
N SER A 176 9.10 4.44 1.26
CA SER A 176 9.57 5.33 2.34
C SER A 176 9.70 6.75 1.80
N THR A 177 9.14 7.71 2.51
CA THR A 177 9.27 9.13 2.13
C THR A 177 10.75 9.53 2.08
N THR A 178 11.17 10.08 0.96
CA THR A 178 12.51 10.65 0.79
C THR A 178 12.38 12.15 0.63
N ILE A 179 13.17 12.90 1.40
CA ILE A 179 13.16 14.36 1.38
C ILE A 179 14.54 14.85 0.93
N ARG A 180 14.57 15.78 -0.02
CA ARG A 180 15.79 16.43 -0.54
C ARG A 180 15.59 17.93 -0.69
N LYS A 181 16.71 18.67 -0.65
CA LYS A 181 16.73 20.09 -0.96
C LYS A 181 16.68 20.29 -2.47
N VAL A 182 15.91 21.28 -2.89
CA VAL A 182 15.86 21.75 -4.28
C VAL A 182 15.96 23.27 -4.31
N MET A 183 16.54 23.80 -5.37
CA MET A 183 16.55 25.24 -5.65
C MET A 183 15.39 25.58 -6.59
N ILE A 184 14.54 26.51 -6.18
CA ILE A 184 13.45 27.02 -7.00
C ILE A 184 13.70 28.51 -7.18
N GLY A 185 14.26 28.87 -8.32
CA GLY A 185 14.79 30.21 -8.52
C GLY A 185 15.94 30.52 -7.55
N LYS A 186 15.74 31.48 -6.66
CA LYS A 186 16.73 31.85 -5.62
C LYS A 186 16.45 31.27 -4.24
N GLU A 187 15.33 30.56 -4.08
CA GLU A 187 14.91 30.03 -2.79
C GLU A 187 15.20 28.54 -2.68
N THR A 188 15.50 28.09 -1.47
CA THR A 188 15.67 26.68 -1.15
C THR A 188 14.37 26.11 -0.61
N ALA A 189 13.87 25.06 -1.25
CA ALA A 189 12.73 24.28 -0.76
C ALA A 189 13.14 22.84 -0.47
N LEU A 190 12.28 22.10 0.22
CA LEU A 190 12.37 20.66 0.39
C LEU A 190 11.34 19.99 -0.50
N ILE A 191 11.73 19.02 -1.28
CA ILE A 191 10.82 18.17 -2.04
C ILE A 191 10.77 16.78 -1.42
N SER A 192 9.58 16.21 -1.28
CA SER A 192 9.38 14.86 -0.80
C SER A 192 8.70 13.98 -1.83
N ASP A 193 9.29 12.80 -2.07
CA ASP A 193 8.66 11.74 -2.84
C ASP A 193 7.91 10.80 -1.90
N THR A 194 6.66 10.50 -2.24
CA THR A 194 5.78 9.68 -1.41
C THR A 194 5.30 8.42 -2.14
N VAL A 195 4.67 7.53 -1.38
CA VAL A 195 4.07 6.30 -1.91
C VAL A 195 3.02 6.61 -2.97
N GLY A 196 3.04 5.86 -4.07
CA GLY A 196 2.01 6.00 -5.11
C GLY A 196 0.67 5.39 -4.70
N PHE A 197 -0.42 6.07 -5.07
CA PHE A 197 -1.76 5.52 -4.90
C PHE A 197 -2.04 4.39 -5.88
N ILE A 198 -2.91 3.48 -5.51
CA ILE A 198 -3.46 2.45 -6.38
C ILE A 198 -4.99 2.42 -6.26
N ASN A 199 -5.62 1.85 -7.29
CA ASN A 199 -7.05 1.60 -7.23
C ASN A 199 -7.40 0.59 -6.14
N LYS A 200 -8.54 0.76 -5.48
CA LYS A 200 -9.07 -0.18 -4.48
C LYS A 200 -8.06 -0.51 -3.35
N LEU A 201 -7.30 0.49 -2.86
CA LEU A 201 -6.45 0.29 -1.70
C LEU A 201 -7.33 0.05 -0.46
N PRO A 202 -7.15 -1.06 0.29
CA PRO A 202 -7.94 -1.32 1.48
C PRO A 202 -7.74 -0.26 2.57
N ALA A 203 -8.82 0.09 3.28
CA ALA A 203 -8.76 1.12 4.33
C ALA A 203 -7.73 0.82 5.42
N TYR A 204 -7.56 -0.45 5.81
CA TYR A 204 -6.56 -0.84 6.81
C TYR A 204 -5.12 -0.64 6.33
N MET A 205 -4.86 -0.73 5.01
CA MET A 205 -3.56 -0.39 4.44
C MET A 205 -3.32 1.12 4.44
N ILE A 206 -4.34 1.93 4.12
CA ILE A 206 -4.26 3.40 4.26
C ILE A 206 -3.88 3.77 5.69
N GLU A 207 -4.52 3.14 6.68
CA GLU A 207 -4.20 3.37 8.10
C GLU A 207 -2.78 2.88 8.47
N ALA A 208 -2.33 1.76 7.93
CA ALA A 208 -0.96 1.27 8.15
C ALA A 208 0.08 2.24 7.57
N PHE A 209 -0.18 2.85 6.41
CA PHE A 209 0.70 3.83 5.76
C PHE A 209 0.41 5.28 6.17
N LYS A 210 -0.49 5.50 7.11
CA LYS A 210 -0.86 6.84 7.57
C LYS A 210 0.36 7.70 7.88
N SER A 211 1.36 7.14 8.54
CA SER A 211 2.58 7.89 8.90
C SER A 211 3.41 8.33 7.69
N THR A 212 3.42 7.58 6.60
CA THR A 212 4.07 7.96 5.34
C THR A 212 3.23 9.03 4.62
N LEU A 213 1.90 8.89 4.67
CA LEU A 213 0.97 9.85 4.09
C LEU A 213 0.85 11.14 4.92
N GLU A 214 1.18 11.09 6.23
CA GLU A 214 1.23 12.27 7.08
C GLU A 214 2.20 13.36 6.58
N GLU A 215 3.26 13.01 5.84
CA GLU A 215 4.15 14.01 5.24
C GLU A 215 3.39 14.91 4.24
N LEU A 216 2.33 14.40 3.61
CA LEU A 216 1.44 15.22 2.76
C LEU A 216 0.67 16.28 3.55
N LEU A 217 0.25 15.97 4.79
CA LEU A 217 -0.44 16.92 5.66
C LEU A 217 0.42 18.13 6.03
N TYR A 218 1.72 17.90 6.18
CA TYR A 218 2.68 18.92 6.61
C TYR A 218 3.34 19.65 5.44
N ALA A 219 3.00 19.30 4.21
CA ALA A 219 3.46 20.01 3.04
C ALA A 219 2.81 21.40 2.93
N ASP A 220 3.56 22.39 2.45
CA ASP A 220 3.04 23.69 2.07
C ASP A 220 2.30 23.59 0.73
N ILE A 221 2.81 22.76 -0.20
CA ILE A 221 2.23 22.50 -1.52
C ILE A 221 2.31 21.00 -1.81
N ILE A 222 1.27 20.47 -2.44
CA ILE A 222 1.23 19.08 -2.93
C ILE A 222 1.05 19.10 -4.44
N LEU A 223 2.05 18.57 -5.15
CA LEU A 223 1.94 18.36 -6.59
C LEU A 223 1.32 16.98 -6.83
N VAL A 224 0.08 16.95 -7.29
CA VAL A 224 -0.66 15.72 -7.59
C VAL A 224 -0.46 15.39 -9.07
N LEU A 225 0.44 14.42 -9.34
CA LEU A 225 0.76 14.02 -10.70
C LEU A 225 -0.28 13.04 -11.25
N ILE A 226 -0.76 13.33 -12.46
CA ILE A 226 -1.67 12.49 -13.22
C ILE A 226 -1.03 12.24 -14.59
N ASP A 227 -1.07 10.98 -15.03
CA ASP A 227 -0.55 10.58 -16.35
C ASP A 227 -1.46 11.09 -17.45
N ALA A 228 -0.97 11.97 -18.32
CA ALA A 228 -1.72 12.54 -19.43
C ALA A 228 -2.03 11.51 -20.53
N ASN A 229 -1.28 10.39 -20.59
CA ASN A 229 -1.51 9.32 -21.56
C ASN A 229 -2.68 8.40 -21.16
N ASP A 230 -3.22 8.55 -19.97
CA ASP A 230 -4.44 7.84 -19.58
C ASP A 230 -5.61 8.32 -20.48
N GLY A 231 -6.45 7.39 -20.95
CA GLY A 231 -7.69 7.78 -21.60
C GLY A 231 -8.56 8.63 -20.67
N LEU A 232 -9.35 9.53 -21.24
CA LEU A 232 -10.13 10.55 -20.51
C LEU A 232 -10.89 9.98 -19.30
N TYR A 233 -11.53 8.82 -19.44
CA TYR A 233 -12.24 8.13 -18.35
C TYR A 233 -11.31 7.75 -17.20
N GLN A 234 -10.12 7.20 -17.49
CA GLN A 234 -9.16 6.81 -16.48
C GLN A 234 -8.53 8.01 -15.79
N LEU A 235 -8.25 9.07 -16.54
CA LEU A 235 -7.73 10.32 -16.02
C LEU A 235 -8.70 10.94 -15.01
N GLU A 236 -9.98 11.05 -15.36
CA GLU A 236 -11.03 11.58 -14.49
C GLU A 236 -11.19 10.71 -13.22
N LYS A 237 -11.18 9.40 -13.37
CA LYS A 237 -11.27 8.46 -12.26
C LYS A 237 -10.09 8.58 -11.31
N LYS A 238 -8.86 8.65 -11.84
CA LYS A 238 -7.63 8.82 -11.04
C LYS A 238 -7.62 10.18 -10.34
N PHE A 239 -8.04 11.25 -11.02
CA PHE A 239 -8.19 12.58 -10.45
C PHE A 239 -9.14 12.56 -9.25
N LYS A 240 -10.37 12.08 -9.42
CA LYS A 240 -11.38 12.00 -8.36
C LYS A 240 -10.90 11.16 -7.16
N ASN A 241 -10.22 10.05 -7.44
CA ASN A 241 -9.68 9.19 -6.38
C ASN A 241 -8.52 9.86 -5.63
N CYS A 242 -7.58 10.52 -6.31
CA CYS A 242 -6.51 11.27 -5.65
C CYS A 242 -7.09 12.34 -4.73
N PHE A 243 -8.03 13.13 -5.25
CA PHE A 243 -8.68 14.19 -4.49
C PHE A 243 -9.42 13.64 -3.25
N ARG A 244 -10.16 12.52 -3.41
CA ARG A 244 -10.85 11.85 -2.31
C ARG A 244 -9.87 11.37 -1.24
N ILE A 245 -8.83 10.63 -1.63
CA ILE A 245 -7.84 10.08 -0.68
C ILE A 245 -7.14 11.22 0.09
N LEU A 246 -6.72 12.29 -0.59
CA LEU A 246 -6.06 13.42 0.03
C LEU A 246 -6.99 14.12 1.03
N ASN A 247 -8.27 14.30 0.70
CA ASN A 247 -9.27 14.86 1.62
C ASN A 247 -9.53 13.93 2.82
N GLU A 248 -9.62 12.62 2.61
CA GLU A 248 -9.79 11.64 3.70
C GLU A 248 -8.61 11.63 4.69
N ILE A 249 -7.41 11.94 4.21
CA ILE A 249 -6.22 12.10 5.05
C ILE A 249 -6.27 13.45 5.80
N GLY A 250 -7.02 14.44 5.32
CA GLY A 250 -7.15 15.77 5.91
C GLY A 250 -6.30 16.85 5.23
N VAL A 251 -5.87 16.63 3.99
CA VAL A 251 -5.17 17.64 3.19
C VAL A 251 -6.14 18.74 2.75
N GLU A 252 -5.76 19.98 2.96
CA GLU A 252 -6.54 21.15 2.52
C GLU A 252 -6.49 21.28 0.98
N PRO A 253 -7.65 21.47 0.30
CA PRO A 253 -7.70 21.58 -1.16
C PRO A 253 -6.84 22.69 -1.75
N ASN A 254 -6.67 23.81 -1.04
CA ASN A 254 -5.87 24.96 -1.47
C ASN A 254 -4.35 24.66 -1.55
N LYS A 255 -3.90 23.55 -0.97
CA LYS A 255 -2.51 23.08 -1.07
C LYS A 255 -2.26 22.17 -2.25
N MET A 256 -3.31 21.71 -2.95
CA MET A 256 -3.21 20.75 -4.04
C MET A 256 -3.06 21.46 -5.38
N ILE A 257 -2.01 21.13 -6.12
CA ILE A 257 -1.81 21.52 -7.51
C ILE A 257 -1.80 20.25 -8.35
N PHE A 258 -2.73 20.14 -9.27
CA PHE A 258 -2.81 19.01 -10.18
C PHE A 258 -1.92 19.25 -11.41
N VAL A 259 -1.08 18.28 -11.71
CA VAL A 259 -0.09 18.34 -12.80
C VAL A 259 -0.35 17.18 -13.75
N LEU A 260 -0.68 17.50 -15.01
CA LEU A 260 -0.70 16.52 -16.08
C LEU A 260 0.74 16.26 -16.51
N ASN A 261 1.22 15.05 -16.29
CA ASN A 261 2.57 14.61 -16.61
C ASN A 261 2.58 13.71 -17.84
N LYS A 262 3.72 13.59 -18.51
CA LYS A 262 3.91 12.79 -19.72
C LYS A 262 3.08 13.27 -20.91
N SER A 263 2.81 14.56 -21.04
CA SER A 263 2.00 15.14 -22.11
C SER A 263 2.70 15.15 -23.49
N GLU A 264 3.98 14.78 -23.54
CA GLU A 264 4.81 14.82 -24.76
C GLU A 264 5.05 13.42 -25.38
N SER A 265 4.41 12.38 -24.86
CA SER A 265 4.62 10.99 -25.31
C SER A 265 3.54 10.51 -26.26
#